data_c16b112736bea0f7a9ed3f797a693160
#
_entry.id   c16b112736bea0f7a9ed3f797a693160
#
_cell.length_a   1.000
_cell.length_b   1.000
_cell.length_c   1.000
_cell.angle_alpha   90.00
_cell.angle_beta   90.00
_cell.angle_gamma   90.00
#
_symmetry.space_group_name_H-M   'P 1'
#
loop_
_entity.id
_entity.type
_entity.pdbx_description
1 polymer ?
#
loop_
_entity_poly.entity_id
_entity_poly.type
_entity_poly.pdbx_seq_one_letter_code
_entity_poly.pdbx_strand_id
1 'polypeptide(L)'
;SVLVTGFDIIFFWVARMIMMGLKFMGDVPFREVYIHGLVRDAHGDKMSKSKGNVLDPIDLIDGIELEPLVAKRTSGMMQPRLAEKIAKATRADFPQGIPSFGTDALRFTFAALASTGRDIKFDLSRTEGYRNFCNKLWNASRYVLMNTEGQDCGLSGPIELSAADRWIRDRLQTAIASVDEAIRGYRFDQAAQALHEFTWNHFCDWYLELSKPILTSPASTEAAKRGTRRTLVQTLETLLRLAHPIMPFITEEIWQKVAPLAGTQGETIMLAPYPVADPSLADPAAVAEMDWVMQFILGVRRIKGEMNIPPGKPLPVLIEHASPQDLAWLE
;
A
#
# COMPACT_ATOMS: atom_id res chain seq x y z
N SER A 1 -26.81 5.12 1.27
CA SER A 1 -26.17 4.90 -0.06
C SER A 1 -25.39 6.13 -0.46
N VAL A 2 -24.33 5.94 -1.21
CA VAL A 2 -23.42 6.98 -1.69
C VAL A 2 -23.49 7.03 -3.21
N LEU A 3 -23.57 8.22 -3.79
CA LEU A 3 -23.39 8.46 -5.21
C LEU A 3 -21.97 8.98 -5.45
N VAL A 4 -21.25 8.39 -6.38
CA VAL A 4 -19.92 8.83 -6.81
C VAL A 4 -20.02 9.51 -8.15
N THR A 5 -19.49 10.75 -8.28
CA THR A 5 -19.66 11.55 -9.51
C THR A 5 -18.48 12.51 -9.72
N GLY A 6 -18.25 12.91 -10.97
CA GLY A 6 -17.46 14.08 -11.31
C GLY A 6 -18.24 15.37 -11.07
N PHE A 7 -17.56 16.47 -10.82
CA PHE A 7 -18.20 17.77 -10.61
C PHE A 7 -18.90 18.30 -11.86
N ASP A 8 -18.44 17.93 -13.04
CA ASP A 8 -18.92 18.42 -14.33
C ASP A 8 -20.32 17.91 -14.72
N ILE A 9 -20.82 16.85 -14.06
CA ILE A 9 -22.15 16.27 -14.32
C ILE A 9 -23.13 16.41 -13.14
N ILE A 10 -22.79 17.15 -12.09
CA ILE A 10 -23.67 17.35 -10.93
C ILE A 10 -25.03 17.89 -11.37
N PHE A 11 -25.05 18.95 -12.17
CA PHE A 11 -26.29 19.57 -12.59
C PHE A 11 -27.12 18.69 -13.53
N PHE A 12 -26.46 18.05 -14.51
CA PHE A 12 -27.17 17.30 -15.55
C PHE A 12 -27.53 15.88 -15.13
N TRP A 13 -26.86 15.33 -14.14
CA TRP A 13 -27.05 13.94 -13.71
C TRP A 13 -27.55 13.83 -12.28
N VAL A 14 -26.80 14.36 -11.31
CA VAL A 14 -27.13 14.23 -9.88
C VAL A 14 -28.44 14.96 -9.54
N ALA A 15 -28.58 16.22 -9.97
CA ALA A 15 -29.79 17.01 -9.72
C ALA A 15 -31.04 16.34 -10.33
N ARG A 16 -30.92 15.78 -11.53
CA ARG A 16 -32.04 15.05 -12.16
C ARG A 16 -32.45 13.81 -11.37
N MET A 17 -31.49 13.03 -10.86
CA MET A 17 -31.79 11.87 -10.03
C MET A 17 -32.50 12.29 -8.73
N ILE A 18 -32.05 13.35 -8.08
CA ILE A 18 -32.70 13.88 -6.86
C ILE A 18 -34.15 14.32 -7.18
N MET A 19 -34.33 15.12 -8.23
CA MET A 19 -35.66 15.60 -8.62
C MET A 19 -36.62 14.48 -8.96
N MET A 20 -36.19 13.49 -9.73
CA MET A 20 -37.00 12.34 -10.11
C MET A 20 -37.27 11.42 -8.91
N GLY A 21 -36.30 11.18 -8.07
CA GLY A 21 -36.49 10.40 -6.83
C GLY A 21 -37.53 11.03 -5.92
N LEU A 22 -37.44 12.32 -5.65
CA LEU A 22 -38.40 13.04 -4.83
C LEU A 22 -39.78 13.05 -5.49
N LYS A 23 -39.87 13.26 -6.82
CA LYS A 23 -41.16 13.35 -7.53
C LYS A 23 -41.90 12.03 -7.60
N PHE A 24 -41.22 10.92 -7.92
CA PHE A 24 -41.84 9.64 -8.21
C PHE A 24 -41.79 8.64 -7.06
N MET A 25 -40.75 8.71 -6.21
CA MET A 25 -40.53 7.77 -5.10
C MET A 25 -40.78 8.39 -3.73
N GLY A 26 -40.92 9.73 -3.65
CA GLY A 26 -41.14 10.45 -2.38
C GLY A 26 -39.93 10.46 -1.42
N ASP A 27 -38.77 10.00 -1.85
CA ASP A 27 -37.55 9.97 -1.05
C ASP A 27 -36.33 10.32 -1.90
N VAL A 28 -35.24 10.70 -1.22
CA VAL A 28 -33.95 10.95 -1.88
C VAL A 28 -33.28 9.64 -2.30
N PRO A 29 -32.72 9.55 -3.53
CA PRO A 29 -32.12 8.30 -4.03
C PRO A 29 -30.80 7.93 -3.34
N PHE A 30 -30.12 8.91 -2.75
CA PHE A 30 -28.86 8.76 -2.00
C PHE A 30 -28.72 9.85 -0.96
N ARG A 31 -27.98 9.61 0.11
CA ARG A 31 -27.80 10.55 1.23
C ARG A 31 -26.47 11.25 1.21
N GLU A 32 -25.51 10.68 0.50
CA GLU A 32 -24.15 11.21 0.36
C GLU A 32 -23.78 11.29 -1.11
N VAL A 33 -23.01 12.30 -1.47
CA VAL A 33 -22.47 12.48 -2.82
C VAL A 33 -20.96 12.67 -2.69
N TYR A 34 -20.19 11.69 -3.19
CA TYR A 34 -18.75 11.80 -3.27
C TYR A 34 -18.37 12.39 -4.64
N ILE A 35 -17.76 13.58 -4.63
CA ILE A 35 -17.34 14.28 -5.84
C ILE A 35 -15.85 14.06 -6.03
N HIS A 36 -15.49 13.26 -7.05
CA HIS A 36 -14.10 12.97 -7.38
C HIS A 36 -13.53 13.98 -8.38
N GLY A 37 -12.19 14.12 -8.40
CA GLY A 37 -11.47 14.83 -9.46
C GLY A 37 -11.52 14.08 -10.80
N LEU A 38 -11.35 14.82 -11.90
CA LEU A 38 -11.23 14.22 -13.23
C LEU A 38 -9.78 13.83 -13.48
N VAL A 39 -9.60 12.66 -14.10
CA VAL A 39 -8.28 12.22 -14.55
C VAL A 39 -7.91 12.96 -15.83
N ARG A 40 -6.78 13.65 -15.81
CA ARG A 40 -6.20 14.40 -16.92
C ARG A 40 -4.91 13.72 -17.38
N ASP A 41 -4.48 14.00 -18.61
CA ASP A 41 -3.21 13.50 -19.11
C ASP A 41 -1.99 14.14 -18.40
N ALA A 42 -0.79 13.73 -18.76
CA ALA A 42 0.46 14.23 -18.18
C ALA A 42 0.69 15.74 -18.37
N HIS A 43 0.04 16.34 -19.35
CA HIS A 43 0.08 17.80 -19.60
C HIS A 43 -1.00 18.57 -18.83
N GLY A 44 -1.94 17.86 -18.19
CA GLY A 44 -3.08 18.45 -17.47
C GLY A 44 -4.30 18.70 -18.36
N ASP A 45 -4.32 18.17 -19.58
CA ASP A 45 -5.45 18.29 -20.49
C ASP A 45 -6.53 17.24 -20.21
N LYS A 46 -7.80 17.62 -20.40
CA LYS A 46 -8.91 16.67 -20.34
C LYS A 46 -8.74 15.62 -21.44
N MET A 47 -8.77 14.35 -21.05
CA MET A 47 -8.66 13.25 -22.01
C MET A 47 -9.91 13.15 -22.87
N SER A 48 -9.71 13.00 -24.18
CA SER A 48 -10.79 12.76 -25.13
C SER A 48 -10.29 12.02 -26.37
N LYS A 49 -11.18 11.21 -26.98
CA LYS A 49 -10.86 10.51 -28.24
C LYS A 49 -10.50 11.48 -29.36
N SER A 50 -11.14 12.65 -29.42
CA SER A 50 -10.85 13.68 -30.44
C SER A 50 -9.46 14.32 -30.31
N LYS A 51 -8.90 14.37 -29.10
CA LYS A 51 -7.54 14.84 -28.85
C LYS A 51 -6.49 13.74 -28.99
N GLY A 52 -6.90 12.45 -29.03
CA GLY A 52 -6.00 11.31 -29.09
C GLY A 52 -5.12 11.12 -27.84
N ASN A 53 -5.48 11.73 -26.71
CA ASN A 53 -4.73 11.70 -25.46
C ASN A 53 -5.34 10.77 -24.39
N VAL A 54 -6.26 9.90 -24.78
CA VAL A 54 -6.87 8.92 -23.87
C VAL A 54 -5.84 7.85 -23.52
N LEU A 55 -5.73 7.56 -22.23
CA LEU A 55 -5.03 6.39 -21.70
C LEU A 55 -6.08 5.34 -21.36
N ASP A 56 -6.01 4.20 -22.03
CA ASP A 56 -6.89 3.06 -21.73
C ASP A 56 -6.33 2.34 -20.50
N PRO A 57 -7.15 2.12 -19.44
CA PRO A 57 -6.70 1.36 -18.27
C PRO A 57 -6.15 -0.04 -18.60
N ILE A 58 -6.68 -0.71 -19.62
CA ILE A 58 -6.19 -2.02 -20.05
C ILE A 58 -4.76 -1.93 -20.57
N ASP A 59 -4.45 -0.89 -21.34
CA ASP A 59 -3.06 -0.67 -21.83
C ASP A 59 -2.07 -0.38 -20.68
N LEU A 60 -2.54 0.18 -19.57
CA LEU A 60 -1.75 0.39 -18.36
C LEU A 60 -1.56 -0.91 -17.56
N ILE A 61 -2.59 -1.76 -17.53
CA ILE A 61 -2.58 -3.04 -16.82
C ILE A 61 -1.69 -4.05 -17.54
N ASP A 62 -1.96 -4.27 -18.83
CA ASP A 62 -1.34 -5.35 -19.61
C ASP A 62 -0.07 -4.90 -20.35
N GLY A 63 0.09 -3.58 -20.53
CA GLY A 63 1.09 -2.99 -21.38
C GLY A 63 0.64 -2.96 -22.85
N ILE A 64 1.27 -2.08 -23.64
CA ILE A 64 1.06 -1.98 -25.07
C ILE A 64 2.32 -1.47 -25.76
N GLU A 65 2.70 -2.10 -26.86
CA GLU A 65 3.81 -1.64 -27.69
C GLU A 65 3.50 -0.34 -28.42
N LEU A 66 4.53 0.38 -28.86
CA LEU A 66 4.41 1.71 -29.47
C LEU A 66 3.48 1.74 -30.69
N GLU A 67 3.69 0.87 -31.68
CA GLU A 67 2.91 0.94 -32.92
C GLU A 67 1.43 0.56 -32.72
N PRO A 68 1.07 -0.47 -31.96
CA PRO A 68 -0.32 -0.71 -31.54
C PRO A 68 -0.94 0.48 -30.79
N LEU A 69 -0.19 1.15 -29.90
CA LEU A 69 -0.67 2.33 -29.18
C LEU A 69 -0.93 3.50 -30.15
N VAL A 70 -0.05 3.75 -31.11
CA VAL A 70 -0.24 4.76 -32.13
C VAL A 70 -1.48 4.45 -32.97
N ALA A 71 -1.62 3.21 -33.44
CA ALA A 71 -2.79 2.77 -34.20
C ALA A 71 -4.09 2.96 -33.42
N LYS A 72 -4.12 2.58 -32.13
CA LYS A 72 -5.27 2.73 -31.23
C LYS A 72 -5.67 4.19 -31.05
N ARG A 73 -4.70 5.10 -30.85
CA ARG A 73 -4.94 6.53 -30.64
C ARG A 73 -5.34 7.29 -31.88
N THR A 74 -5.01 6.77 -33.06
CA THR A 74 -5.33 7.38 -34.35
C THR A 74 -6.53 6.72 -35.05
N SER A 75 -7.08 5.63 -34.51
CA SER A 75 -8.25 4.97 -35.05
C SER A 75 -9.55 5.65 -34.64
N GLY A 76 -10.57 5.60 -35.53
CA GLY A 76 -11.93 6.10 -35.21
C GLY A 76 -12.01 7.59 -34.89
N MET A 77 -11.08 8.39 -35.38
CA MET A 77 -11.03 9.83 -35.09
C MET A 77 -12.12 10.60 -35.83
N MET A 78 -12.77 11.52 -35.13
CA MET A 78 -13.72 12.48 -35.75
C MET A 78 -13.03 13.45 -36.72
N GLN A 79 -11.72 13.69 -36.57
CA GLN A 79 -10.92 14.59 -37.39
C GLN A 79 -9.68 13.87 -37.91
N PRO A 80 -9.74 13.13 -39.04
CA PRO A 80 -8.60 12.35 -39.59
C PRO A 80 -7.33 13.18 -39.84
N ARG A 81 -7.47 14.47 -40.13
CA ARG A 81 -6.33 15.41 -40.34
C ARG A 81 -5.41 15.56 -39.12
N LEU A 82 -5.86 15.18 -37.94
CA LEU A 82 -5.06 15.24 -36.72
C LEU A 82 -4.24 13.97 -36.46
N ALA A 83 -4.46 12.90 -37.23
CA ALA A 83 -3.85 11.60 -37.00
C ALA A 83 -2.31 11.66 -36.97
N GLU A 84 -1.70 12.37 -37.93
CA GLU A 84 -0.24 12.51 -38.01
C GLU A 84 0.34 13.25 -36.81
N LYS A 85 -0.34 14.33 -36.36
CA LYS A 85 0.06 15.09 -35.17
C LYS A 85 -0.01 14.24 -33.92
N ILE A 86 -1.11 13.46 -33.76
CA ILE A 86 -1.31 12.56 -32.62
C ILE A 86 -0.29 11.42 -32.64
N ALA A 87 -0.01 10.82 -33.82
CA ALA A 87 1.00 9.80 -33.95
C ALA A 87 2.40 10.30 -33.53
N LYS A 88 2.76 11.52 -33.97
CA LYS A 88 4.04 12.14 -33.58
C LYS A 88 4.12 12.39 -32.06
N ALA A 89 3.06 12.95 -31.46
CA ALA A 89 2.99 13.18 -30.04
C ALA A 89 3.06 11.86 -29.24
N THR A 90 2.33 10.83 -29.67
CA THR A 90 2.35 9.51 -29.03
C THR A 90 3.74 8.89 -29.04
N ARG A 91 4.48 8.98 -30.15
CA ARG A 91 5.86 8.49 -30.24
C ARG A 91 6.84 9.28 -29.36
N ALA A 92 6.57 10.57 -29.16
CA ALA A 92 7.39 11.40 -28.28
C ALA A 92 7.13 11.09 -26.80
N ASP A 93 5.85 10.93 -26.42
CA ASP A 93 5.45 10.70 -25.02
C ASP A 93 5.71 9.25 -24.58
N PHE A 94 5.64 8.28 -25.50
CA PHE A 94 5.75 6.84 -25.24
C PHE A 94 6.71 6.16 -26.21
N PRO A 95 8.00 6.49 -26.21
CA PRO A 95 8.95 6.00 -27.22
C PRO A 95 9.12 4.48 -27.26
N GLN A 96 8.77 3.79 -26.19
CA GLN A 96 8.83 2.32 -26.08
C GLN A 96 7.43 1.70 -25.83
N GLY A 97 6.35 2.46 -26.05
CA GLY A 97 5.00 2.06 -25.64
C GLY A 97 4.78 2.24 -24.13
N ILE A 98 3.82 1.50 -23.60
CA ILE A 98 3.46 1.53 -22.16
C ILE A 98 3.79 0.15 -21.57
N PRO A 99 4.66 0.04 -20.56
CA PRO A 99 4.93 -1.23 -19.91
C PRO A 99 3.71 -1.70 -19.08
N SER A 100 3.61 -3.01 -18.84
CA SER A 100 2.61 -3.55 -17.93
C SER A 100 2.89 -3.12 -16.50
N PHE A 101 1.88 -2.56 -15.84
CA PHE A 101 1.94 -2.18 -14.43
C PHE A 101 1.16 -3.13 -13.52
N GLY A 102 0.16 -3.83 -14.06
CA GLY A 102 -0.78 -4.65 -13.31
C GLY A 102 -1.93 -3.87 -12.69
N THR A 103 -3.02 -4.57 -12.41
CA THR A 103 -4.27 -3.99 -11.92
C THR A 103 -4.10 -3.34 -10.55
N ASP A 104 -3.43 -3.99 -9.60
CA ASP A 104 -3.31 -3.50 -8.23
C ASP A 104 -2.47 -2.22 -8.14
N ALA A 105 -1.40 -2.11 -8.94
CA ALA A 105 -0.59 -0.90 -9.03
C ALA A 105 -1.40 0.28 -9.57
N LEU A 106 -2.22 0.07 -10.60
CA LEU A 106 -3.09 1.09 -11.14
C LEU A 106 -4.17 1.52 -10.14
N ARG A 107 -4.83 0.57 -9.47
CA ARG A 107 -5.82 0.84 -8.43
C ARG A 107 -5.23 1.63 -7.27
N PHE A 108 -4.04 1.23 -6.80
CA PHE A 108 -3.34 1.94 -5.74
C PHE A 108 -2.95 3.36 -6.17
N THR A 109 -2.53 3.55 -7.43
CA THR A 109 -2.24 4.87 -7.99
C THR A 109 -3.45 5.78 -7.91
N PHE A 110 -4.63 5.30 -8.32
CA PHE A 110 -5.85 6.10 -8.25
C PHE A 110 -6.24 6.41 -6.80
N ALA A 111 -6.18 5.45 -5.90
CA ALA A 111 -6.44 5.69 -4.48
C ALA A 111 -5.50 6.76 -3.92
N ALA A 112 -4.20 6.65 -4.17
CA ALA A 112 -3.19 7.58 -3.68
C ALA A 112 -3.32 9.00 -4.26
N LEU A 113 -3.92 9.15 -5.45
CA LEU A 113 -4.17 10.44 -6.10
C LEU A 113 -5.56 11.01 -5.83
N ALA A 114 -6.46 10.24 -5.22
CA ALA A 114 -7.84 10.63 -4.93
C ALA A 114 -7.93 11.59 -3.74
N SER A 115 -7.34 12.78 -3.90
CA SER A 115 -7.53 13.88 -2.96
C SER A 115 -8.83 14.64 -3.26
N THR A 116 -9.43 15.25 -2.24
CA THR A 116 -10.70 15.97 -2.39
C THR A 116 -10.57 17.18 -3.33
N GLY A 117 -11.47 17.27 -4.32
CA GLY A 117 -11.74 18.49 -5.10
C GLY A 117 -10.69 18.90 -6.13
N ARG A 118 -9.71 18.08 -6.47
CA ARG A 118 -8.70 18.39 -7.48
C ARG A 118 -8.71 17.38 -8.63
N ASP A 119 -8.50 17.91 -9.84
CA ASP A 119 -8.23 17.08 -11.00
C ASP A 119 -6.93 16.30 -10.81
N ILE A 120 -6.96 15.04 -11.23
CA ILE A 120 -5.83 14.11 -11.11
C ILE A 120 -4.99 14.22 -12.39
N LYS A 121 -3.82 14.83 -12.30
CA LYS A 121 -2.83 14.76 -13.36
C LYS A 121 -2.15 13.40 -13.30
N PHE A 122 -2.45 12.55 -14.30
CA PHE A 122 -1.94 11.19 -14.33
C PHE A 122 -0.47 11.16 -14.74
N ASP A 123 0.34 10.43 -13.97
CA ASP A 123 1.78 10.27 -14.20
C ASP A 123 2.13 8.77 -14.13
N LEU A 124 2.68 8.23 -15.21
CA LEU A 124 3.11 6.84 -15.30
C LEU A 124 4.20 6.47 -14.30
N SER A 125 5.09 7.41 -13.96
CA SER A 125 6.15 7.16 -12.99
C SER A 125 5.62 6.81 -11.59
N ARG A 126 4.48 7.38 -11.21
CA ARG A 126 3.79 7.02 -9.97
C ARG A 126 3.23 5.61 -10.01
N THR A 127 2.65 5.21 -11.15
CA THR A 127 2.14 3.84 -11.33
C THR A 127 3.28 2.82 -11.27
N GLU A 128 4.45 3.15 -11.83
CA GLU A 128 5.65 2.34 -11.70
C GLU A 128 6.12 2.24 -10.23
N GLY A 129 6.10 3.32 -9.49
CA GLY A 129 6.39 3.32 -8.05
C GLY A 129 5.47 2.37 -7.29
N TYR A 130 4.18 2.35 -7.59
CA TYR A 130 3.24 1.43 -6.94
C TYR A 130 3.32 -0.01 -7.46
N ARG A 131 3.77 -0.25 -8.69
CA ARG A 131 4.17 -1.59 -9.12
C ARG A 131 5.35 -2.10 -8.28
N ASN A 132 6.33 -1.26 -8.02
CA ASN A 132 7.45 -1.60 -7.14
C ASN A 132 6.98 -1.84 -5.68
N PHE A 133 5.97 -1.13 -5.23
CA PHE A 133 5.33 -1.39 -3.94
C PHE A 133 4.65 -2.78 -3.90
N CYS A 134 3.91 -3.16 -4.94
CA CYS A 134 3.37 -4.52 -5.06
C CYS A 134 4.48 -5.58 -5.01
N ASN A 135 5.58 -5.37 -5.73
CA ASN A 135 6.75 -6.26 -5.70
C ASN A 135 7.40 -6.33 -4.32
N LYS A 136 7.47 -5.21 -3.59
CA LYS A 136 7.98 -5.17 -2.21
C LYS A 136 7.11 -6.02 -1.28
N LEU A 137 5.78 -5.86 -1.36
CA LEU A 137 4.82 -6.66 -0.59
C LEU A 137 4.95 -8.15 -0.91
N TRP A 138 5.04 -8.50 -2.19
CA TRP A 138 5.24 -9.89 -2.62
C TRP A 138 6.52 -10.51 -2.04
N ASN A 139 7.63 -9.79 -2.13
CA ASN A 139 8.90 -10.27 -1.58
C ASN A 139 8.89 -10.37 -0.05
N ALA A 140 8.25 -9.43 0.63
CA ALA A 140 8.03 -9.49 2.07
C ALA A 140 7.21 -10.73 2.47
N SER A 141 6.15 -11.03 1.72
CA SER A 141 5.30 -12.21 1.94
C SER A 141 6.08 -13.50 1.71
N ARG A 142 6.93 -13.55 0.69
CA ARG A 142 7.84 -14.71 0.48
C ARG A 142 8.78 -14.91 1.68
N TYR A 143 9.35 -13.83 2.21
CA TYR A 143 10.18 -13.93 3.42
C TYR A 143 9.39 -14.51 4.60
N VAL A 144 8.17 -14.03 4.83
CA VAL A 144 7.31 -14.55 5.91
C VAL A 144 7.06 -16.05 5.71
N LEU A 145 6.61 -16.45 4.52
CA LEU A 145 6.33 -17.86 4.21
C LEU A 145 7.56 -18.75 4.39
N MET A 146 8.72 -18.33 3.90
CA MET A 146 9.98 -19.08 4.05
C MET A 146 10.37 -19.33 5.52
N ASN A 147 9.95 -18.48 6.44
CA ASN A 147 10.28 -18.58 7.87
C ASN A 147 9.14 -19.20 8.71
N THR A 148 7.97 -19.43 8.11
CA THR A 148 6.77 -19.86 8.86
C THR A 148 6.11 -21.10 8.30
N GLU A 149 6.24 -21.38 7.00
CA GLU A 149 5.67 -22.58 6.38
C GLU A 149 6.33 -23.86 6.95
N GLY A 150 5.51 -24.78 7.41
CA GLY A 150 5.98 -26.01 8.07
C GLY A 150 6.59 -25.81 9.46
N GLN A 151 6.53 -24.57 10.01
CA GLN A 151 7.02 -24.24 11.34
C GLN A 151 5.85 -24.02 12.33
N ASP A 152 6.15 -24.13 13.62
CA ASP A 152 5.19 -23.76 14.66
C ASP A 152 5.06 -22.23 14.76
N CYS A 153 3.90 -21.73 14.34
CA CYS A 153 3.56 -20.32 14.39
C CYS A 153 2.82 -19.90 15.68
N GLY A 154 2.96 -20.66 16.75
CA GLY A 154 2.43 -20.28 18.07
C GLY A 154 0.91 -20.20 18.16
N LEU A 155 0.18 -21.02 17.38
CA LEU A 155 -1.29 -21.06 17.45
C LEU A 155 -1.79 -21.55 18.81
N SER A 156 -1.01 -22.34 19.51
CA SER A 156 -1.29 -22.86 20.85
C SER A 156 -0.02 -22.91 21.69
N GLY A 157 -0.15 -22.89 23.01
CA GLY A 157 0.97 -22.95 23.95
C GLY A 157 1.72 -21.61 24.13
N PRO A 158 2.79 -21.59 24.96
CA PRO A 158 3.48 -20.37 25.34
C PRO A 158 4.24 -19.75 24.17
N ILE A 159 4.19 -18.43 24.09
CA ILE A 159 4.97 -17.58 23.19
C ILE A 159 5.64 -16.47 24.01
N GLU A 160 6.80 -16.01 23.56
CA GLU A 160 7.46 -14.81 24.05
C GLU A 160 7.55 -13.78 22.92
N LEU A 161 7.21 -12.54 23.21
CA LEU A 161 7.26 -11.44 22.25
C LEU A 161 8.46 -10.54 22.54
N SER A 162 9.30 -10.32 21.55
CA SER A 162 10.35 -9.31 21.62
C SER A 162 9.80 -7.88 21.64
N ALA A 163 10.63 -6.89 21.95
CA ALA A 163 10.26 -5.49 21.80
C ALA A 163 9.82 -5.16 20.37
N ALA A 164 10.51 -5.70 19.36
CA ALA A 164 10.15 -5.54 17.96
C ALA A 164 8.78 -6.16 17.63
N ASP A 165 8.44 -7.33 18.19
CA ASP A 165 7.13 -7.96 18.00
C ASP A 165 6.01 -7.10 18.60
N ARG A 166 6.21 -6.57 19.81
CA ARG A 166 5.24 -5.69 20.46
C ARG A 166 5.08 -4.37 19.73
N TRP A 167 6.20 -3.78 19.28
CA TRP A 167 6.22 -2.56 18.51
C TRP A 167 5.44 -2.67 17.18
N ILE A 168 5.68 -3.70 16.36
CA ILE A 168 4.99 -3.81 15.08
C ILE A 168 3.49 -4.06 15.27
N ARG A 169 3.07 -4.73 16.33
CA ARG A 169 1.66 -4.92 16.69
C ARG A 169 1.00 -3.58 17.04
N ASP A 170 1.67 -2.71 17.81
CA ASP A 170 1.20 -1.34 18.08
C ASP A 170 1.09 -0.51 16.80
N ARG A 171 2.15 -0.50 15.97
CA ARG A 171 2.14 0.23 14.70
C ARG A 171 1.04 -0.24 13.75
N LEU A 172 0.73 -1.53 13.75
CA LEU A 172 -0.40 -2.08 12.98
C LEU A 172 -1.74 -1.51 13.46
N GLN A 173 -1.96 -1.40 14.78
CA GLN A 173 -3.21 -0.81 15.31
C GLN A 173 -3.35 0.66 14.89
N THR A 174 -2.26 1.41 14.93
CA THR A 174 -2.22 2.79 14.44
C THR A 174 -2.57 2.86 12.94
N ALA A 175 -2.03 1.97 12.13
CA ALA A 175 -2.33 1.91 10.70
C ALA A 175 -3.81 1.55 10.43
N ILE A 176 -4.37 0.56 11.16
CA ILE A 176 -5.78 0.17 11.04
C ILE A 176 -6.69 1.37 11.36
N ALA A 177 -6.45 2.06 12.46
CA ALA A 177 -7.24 3.23 12.85
C ALA A 177 -7.16 4.35 11.81
N SER A 178 -5.95 4.66 11.31
CA SER A 178 -5.74 5.70 10.30
C SER A 178 -6.43 5.37 8.97
N VAL A 179 -6.38 4.11 8.55
CA VAL A 179 -7.05 3.66 7.30
C VAL A 179 -8.58 3.71 7.46
N ASP A 180 -9.12 3.24 8.59
CA ASP A 180 -10.58 3.28 8.85
C ASP A 180 -11.09 4.74 8.85
N GLU A 181 -10.41 5.64 9.57
CA GLU A 181 -10.75 7.06 9.59
C GLU A 181 -10.69 7.69 8.19
N ALA A 182 -9.64 7.40 7.44
CA ALA A 182 -9.47 7.92 6.08
C ALA A 182 -10.57 7.41 5.13
N ILE A 183 -10.93 6.13 5.18
CA ILE A 183 -12.01 5.56 4.36
C ILE A 183 -13.35 6.19 4.74
N ARG A 184 -13.67 6.32 6.04
CA ARG A 184 -14.90 6.97 6.51
C ARG A 184 -15.01 8.43 6.10
N GLY A 185 -13.86 9.11 6.03
CA GLY A 185 -13.75 10.50 5.58
C GLY A 185 -13.62 10.68 4.06
N TYR A 186 -13.73 9.59 3.27
CA TYR A 186 -13.50 9.61 1.81
C TYR A 186 -12.11 10.15 1.41
N ARG A 187 -11.11 9.98 2.28
CA ARG A 187 -9.72 10.37 2.05
C ARG A 187 -8.90 9.14 1.63
N PHE A 188 -9.20 8.64 0.42
CA PHE A 188 -8.51 7.45 -0.12
C PHE A 188 -7.01 7.69 -0.29
N ASP A 189 -6.59 8.93 -0.54
CA ASP A 189 -5.20 9.35 -0.55
C ASP A 189 -4.49 9.09 0.79
N GLN A 190 -5.15 9.41 1.90
CA GLN A 190 -4.61 9.16 3.24
C GLN A 190 -4.63 7.67 3.59
N ALA A 191 -5.68 6.94 3.19
CA ALA A 191 -5.73 5.50 3.37
C ALA A 191 -4.57 4.80 2.64
N ALA A 192 -4.34 5.15 1.38
CA ALA A 192 -3.23 4.62 0.60
C ALA A 192 -1.86 5.00 1.21
N GLN A 193 -1.72 6.24 1.71
CA GLN A 193 -0.49 6.68 2.38
C GLN A 193 -0.22 5.87 3.66
N ALA A 194 -1.22 5.69 4.52
CA ALA A 194 -1.08 4.92 5.76
C ALA A 194 -0.71 3.45 5.48
N LEU A 195 -1.35 2.83 4.49
CA LEU A 195 -1.02 1.47 4.04
C LEU A 195 0.42 1.38 3.52
N HIS A 196 0.82 2.33 2.68
CA HIS A 196 2.17 2.35 2.11
C HIS A 196 3.23 2.53 3.20
N GLU A 197 3.04 3.50 4.09
CA GLU A 197 3.97 3.82 5.17
C GLU A 197 4.14 2.63 6.13
N PHE A 198 3.05 2.03 6.58
CA PHE A 198 3.14 0.85 7.45
C PHE A 198 3.84 -0.31 6.75
N THR A 199 3.45 -0.62 5.51
CA THR A 199 4.00 -1.76 4.77
C THR A 199 5.49 -1.56 4.46
N TRP A 200 5.84 -0.40 3.92
CA TRP A 200 7.21 -0.16 3.46
C TRP A 200 8.15 0.11 4.62
N ASN A 201 7.82 1.13 5.45
CA ASN A 201 8.76 1.60 6.46
C ASN A 201 8.77 0.72 7.71
N HIS A 202 7.58 0.40 8.28
CA HIS A 202 7.54 -0.34 9.53
C HIS A 202 7.72 -1.84 9.32
N PHE A 203 6.92 -2.44 8.44
CA PHE A 203 6.95 -3.90 8.25
C PHE A 203 8.20 -4.34 7.48
N CYS A 204 8.40 -3.82 6.25
CA CYS A 204 9.46 -4.32 5.36
C CYS A 204 10.86 -3.85 5.78
N ASP A 205 11.04 -2.55 6.05
CA ASP A 205 12.39 -2.00 6.25
C ASP A 205 12.94 -2.24 7.66
N TRP A 206 12.04 -2.39 8.65
CA TRP A 206 12.45 -2.61 10.03
C TRP A 206 12.05 -3.97 10.57
N TYR A 207 10.76 -4.29 10.64
CA TYR A 207 10.33 -5.48 11.37
C TYR A 207 10.86 -6.78 10.77
N LEU A 208 10.84 -6.94 9.44
CA LEU A 208 11.41 -8.14 8.81
C LEU A 208 12.90 -8.30 9.13
N GLU A 209 13.67 -7.20 9.16
CA GLU A 209 15.09 -7.26 9.52
C GLU A 209 15.30 -7.60 11.00
N LEU A 210 14.51 -7.01 11.89
CA LEU A 210 14.57 -7.24 13.34
C LEU A 210 14.11 -8.65 13.75
N SER A 211 13.28 -9.31 12.94
CA SER A 211 12.87 -10.70 13.16
C SER A 211 13.99 -11.71 12.91
N LYS A 212 14.94 -11.39 12.01
CA LYS A 212 16.01 -12.32 11.60
C LYS A 212 16.87 -12.81 12.75
N PRO A 213 17.41 -11.94 13.64
CA PRO A 213 18.25 -12.39 14.76
C PRO A 213 17.51 -13.39 15.66
N ILE A 214 16.22 -13.17 15.94
CA ILE A 214 15.42 -14.06 16.79
C ILE A 214 15.24 -15.41 16.13
N LEU A 215 14.88 -15.42 14.85
CA LEU A 215 14.61 -16.68 14.12
C LEU A 215 15.85 -17.50 13.84
N THR A 216 17.02 -16.88 13.68
CA THR A 216 18.25 -17.55 13.28
C THR A 216 19.21 -17.82 14.43
N SER A 217 19.11 -17.10 15.55
CA SER A 217 20.02 -17.30 16.69
C SER A 217 19.79 -18.66 17.37
N PRO A 218 20.85 -19.42 17.61
CA PRO A 218 20.76 -20.64 18.41
C PRO A 218 20.49 -20.33 19.91
N ALA A 219 20.71 -19.11 20.37
CA ALA A 219 20.42 -18.67 21.73
C ALA A 219 18.95 -18.33 21.95
N SER A 220 18.15 -18.12 20.90
CA SER A 220 16.73 -17.81 21.02
C SER A 220 15.95 -19.03 21.51
N THR A 221 15.08 -18.79 22.50
CA THR A 221 14.17 -19.84 22.98
C THR A 221 13.17 -20.24 21.89
N GLU A 222 12.62 -21.45 21.95
CA GLU A 222 11.54 -21.84 21.04
C GLU A 222 10.28 -20.99 21.25
N ALA A 223 10.00 -20.54 22.47
CA ALA A 223 8.89 -19.65 22.76
C ALA A 223 9.06 -18.29 22.08
N ALA A 224 10.29 -17.72 22.03
CA ALA A 224 10.61 -16.48 21.32
C ALA A 224 10.47 -16.65 19.80
N LYS A 225 11.01 -17.74 19.22
CA LYS A 225 10.86 -18.01 17.78
C LYS A 225 9.39 -18.18 17.39
N ARG A 226 8.60 -18.88 18.21
CA ARG A 226 7.16 -19.04 18.01
C ARG A 226 6.43 -17.69 18.08
N GLY A 227 6.78 -16.83 19.04
CA GLY A 227 6.23 -15.48 19.20
C GLY A 227 6.48 -14.61 17.98
N THR A 228 7.71 -14.61 17.47
CA THR A 228 8.07 -13.86 16.26
C THR A 228 7.38 -14.41 15.01
N ARG A 229 7.32 -15.76 14.81
CA ARG A 229 6.57 -16.35 13.71
C ARG A 229 5.08 -16.00 13.79
N ARG A 230 4.49 -16.04 14.98
CA ARG A 230 3.11 -15.63 15.23
C ARG A 230 2.87 -14.20 14.81
N THR A 231 3.76 -13.30 15.20
CA THR A 231 3.67 -11.88 14.88
C THR A 231 3.83 -11.63 13.38
N LEU A 232 4.77 -12.32 12.71
CA LEU A 232 4.94 -12.22 11.25
C LEU A 232 3.66 -12.58 10.49
N VAL A 233 3.08 -13.76 10.80
CA VAL A 233 1.89 -14.23 10.06
C VAL A 233 0.65 -13.42 10.38
N GLN A 234 0.43 -13.03 11.65
CA GLN A 234 -0.72 -12.23 12.04
C GLN A 234 -0.65 -10.80 11.46
N THR A 235 0.53 -10.18 11.52
CA THR A 235 0.72 -8.83 10.96
C THR A 235 0.49 -8.83 9.46
N LEU A 236 1.06 -9.79 8.74
CA LEU A 236 0.88 -9.89 7.29
C LEU A 236 -0.58 -10.19 6.94
N GLU A 237 -1.21 -11.16 7.59
CA GLU A 237 -2.61 -11.53 7.35
C GLU A 237 -3.55 -10.33 7.53
N THR A 238 -3.38 -9.59 8.62
CA THR A 238 -4.18 -8.40 8.91
C THR A 238 -3.91 -7.27 7.92
N LEU A 239 -2.63 -7.04 7.55
CA LEU A 239 -2.26 -6.06 6.54
C LEU A 239 -2.90 -6.38 5.18
N LEU A 240 -2.94 -7.65 4.78
CA LEU A 240 -3.58 -8.07 3.52
C LEU A 240 -5.07 -7.75 3.52
N ARG A 241 -5.79 -8.04 4.61
CA ARG A 241 -7.21 -7.67 4.74
C ARG A 241 -7.41 -6.15 4.71
N LEU A 242 -6.52 -5.40 5.35
CA LEU A 242 -6.58 -3.94 5.38
C LEU A 242 -6.38 -3.34 3.99
N ALA A 243 -5.47 -3.90 3.18
CA ALA A 243 -5.14 -3.44 1.84
C ALA A 243 -6.11 -3.95 0.75
N HIS A 244 -6.86 -5.03 1.01
CA HIS A 244 -7.66 -5.74 0.00
C HIS A 244 -8.64 -4.85 -0.78
N PRO A 245 -9.37 -3.89 -0.18
CA PRO A 245 -10.27 -3.03 -0.94
C PRO A 245 -9.58 -2.23 -2.07
N ILE A 246 -8.29 -1.93 -1.92
CA ILE A 246 -7.49 -1.19 -2.91
C ILE A 246 -6.74 -2.14 -3.84
N MET A 247 -6.16 -3.21 -3.30
CA MET A 247 -5.27 -4.16 -4.00
C MET A 247 -5.82 -5.59 -3.94
N PRO A 248 -6.95 -5.89 -4.62
CA PRO A 248 -7.67 -7.16 -4.39
C PRO A 248 -6.92 -8.41 -4.87
N PHE A 249 -6.11 -8.32 -5.94
CA PHE A 249 -5.54 -9.52 -6.57
C PHE A 249 -4.32 -10.04 -5.81
N ILE A 250 -3.32 -9.19 -5.57
CA ILE A 250 -2.11 -9.59 -4.85
C ILE A 250 -2.43 -9.99 -3.40
N THR A 251 -3.37 -9.31 -2.76
CA THR A 251 -3.74 -9.62 -1.37
C THR A 251 -4.47 -10.93 -1.26
N GLU A 252 -5.38 -11.28 -2.18
CA GLU A 252 -6.04 -12.59 -2.23
C GLU A 252 -5.01 -13.70 -2.42
N GLU A 253 -4.14 -13.58 -3.43
CA GLU A 253 -3.14 -14.62 -3.75
C GLU A 253 -2.22 -14.93 -2.56
N ILE A 254 -1.76 -13.89 -1.86
CA ILE A 254 -0.91 -14.06 -0.68
C ILE A 254 -1.72 -14.60 0.51
N TRP A 255 -2.93 -14.08 0.71
CA TRP A 255 -3.77 -14.44 1.85
C TRP A 255 -4.13 -15.92 1.87
N GLN A 256 -4.40 -16.53 0.72
CA GLN A 256 -4.67 -17.97 0.61
C GLN A 256 -3.54 -18.84 1.20
N LYS A 257 -2.30 -18.34 1.22
CA LYS A 257 -1.14 -19.02 1.81
C LYS A 257 -0.91 -18.67 3.29
N VAL A 258 -1.15 -17.44 3.66
CA VAL A 258 -0.81 -16.90 4.99
C VAL A 258 -1.93 -17.16 6.02
N ALA A 259 -3.19 -17.09 5.62
CA ALA A 259 -4.33 -17.21 6.52
C ALA A 259 -4.34 -18.50 7.36
N PRO A 260 -4.08 -19.70 6.80
CA PRO A 260 -4.01 -20.93 7.60
C PRO A 260 -2.90 -20.88 8.66
N LEU A 261 -1.75 -20.26 8.35
CA LEU A 261 -0.62 -20.12 9.28
C LEU A 261 -0.96 -19.15 10.41
N ALA A 262 -1.79 -18.14 10.14
CA ALA A 262 -2.32 -17.21 11.13
C ALA A 262 -3.48 -17.79 11.97
N GLY A 263 -3.97 -18.97 11.61
CA GLY A 263 -5.14 -19.59 12.22
C GLY A 263 -6.47 -19.02 11.73
N THR A 264 -6.45 -18.28 10.62
CA THR A 264 -7.63 -17.72 9.97
C THR A 264 -8.14 -18.70 8.92
N GLN A 265 -9.45 -18.93 8.90
CA GLN A 265 -10.10 -19.81 7.91
C GLN A 265 -11.09 -18.99 7.07
N GLY A 266 -11.23 -19.34 5.81
CA GLY A 266 -12.18 -18.70 4.90
C GLY A 266 -11.93 -19.13 3.47
N GLU A 267 -12.95 -19.00 2.63
CA GLU A 267 -12.87 -19.32 1.20
C GLU A 267 -12.09 -18.24 0.44
N THR A 268 -12.28 -16.98 0.83
CA THR A 268 -11.66 -15.80 0.22
C THR A 268 -11.51 -14.70 1.24
N ILE A 269 -10.46 -13.89 1.07
CA ILE A 269 -10.23 -12.68 1.89
C ILE A 269 -11.41 -11.69 1.81
N MET A 270 -12.16 -11.69 0.70
CA MET A 270 -13.34 -10.82 0.52
C MET A 270 -14.42 -11.03 1.58
N LEU A 271 -14.54 -12.26 2.10
CA LEU A 271 -15.52 -12.61 3.13
C LEU A 271 -14.96 -12.51 4.55
N ALA A 272 -13.65 -12.29 4.69
CA ALA A 272 -13.02 -12.10 5.97
C ALA A 272 -13.43 -10.76 6.61
N PRO A 273 -13.59 -10.69 7.95
CA PRO A 273 -13.90 -9.43 8.63
C PRO A 273 -12.85 -8.36 8.35
N TYR A 274 -13.28 -7.14 8.04
CA TYR A 274 -12.35 -6.03 7.90
C TYR A 274 -11.66 -5.73 9.23
N PRO A 275 -10.35 -5.43 9.26
CA PRO A 275 -9.63 -5.18 10.50
C PRO A 275 -10.20 -4.01 11.29
N VAL A 276 -10.32 -4.21 12.59
CA VAL A 276 -10.71 -3.17 13.56
C VAL A 276 -9.56 -2.99 14.53
N ALA A 277 -9.20 -1.74 14.81
CA ALA A 277 -8.13 -1.44 15.76
C ALA A 277 -8.48 -1.92 17.17
N ASP A 278 -7.53 -2.58 17.82
CA ASP A 278 -7.63 -3.04 19.20
C ASP A 278 -6.69 -2.20 20.09
N PRO A 279 -7.23 -1.23 20.85
CA PRO A 279 -6.42 -0.39 21.73
C PRO A 279 -5.66 -1.15 22.82
N SER A 280 -6.07 -2.38 23.15
CA SER A 280 -5.37 -3.21 24.14
C SER A 280 -4.00 -3.69 23.69
N LEU A 281 -3.73 -3.61 22.38
CA LEU A 281 -2.44 -3.95 21.77
C LEU A 281 -1.47 -2.76 21.68
N ALA A 282 -1.87 -1.58 22.18
CA ALA A 282 -0.99 -0.43 22.29
C ALA A 282 0.13 -0.72 23.32
N ASP A 283 1.38 -0.48 22.91
CA ASP A 283 2.56 -0.66 23.76
C ASP A 283 3.53 0.52 23.60
N PRO A 284 3.23 1.66 24.28
CA PRO A 284 4.08 2.84 24.22
C PRO A 284 5.52 2.60 24.68
N ALA A 285 5.74 1.63 25.58
CA ALA A 285 7.07 1.28 26.05
C ALA A 285 7.88 0.62 24.94
N ALA A 286 7.31 -0.36 24.24
CA ALA A 286 7.96 -0.98 23.09
C ALA A 286 8.19 0.04 21.94
N VAL A 287 7.27 1.00 21.77
CA VAL A 287 7.45 2.08 20.78
C VAL A 287 8.64 2.95 21.13
N ALA A 288 8.75 3.40 22.39
CA ALA A 288 9.88 4.24 22.84
C ALA A 288 11.23 3.52 22.71
N GLU A 289 11.26 2.23 23.09
CA GLU A 289 12.45 1.37 22.97
C GLU A 289 12.87 1.23 21.49
N MET A 290 11.94 0.88 20.61
CA MET A 290 12.24 0.67 19.19
C MET A 290 12.59 1.97 18.47
N ASP A 291 11.99 3.10 18.81
CA ASP A 291 12.34 4.40 18.27
C ASP A 291 13.78 4.76 18.61
N TRP A 292 14.19 4.50 19.85
CA TRP A 292 15.57 4.68 20.29
C TRP A 292 16.54 3.76 19.52
N VAL A 293 16.24 2.46 19.45
CA VAL A 293 17.05 1.47 18.71
C VAL A 293 17.21 1.86 17.24
N MET A 294 16.12 2.27 16.60
CA MET A 294 16.15 2.70 15.20
C MET A 294 16.98 3.96 15.01
N GLN A 295 16.87 4.96 15.90
CA GLN A 295 17.70 6.16 15.86
C GLN A 295 19.18 5.84 16.03
N PHE A 296 19.53 4.95 16.97
CA PHE A 296 20.89 4.48 17.16
C PHE A 296 21.45 3.80 15.90
N ILE A 297 20.72 2.87 15.33
CA ILE A 297 21.11 2.17 14.09
C ILE A 297 21.29 3.16 12.92
N LEU A 298 20.36 4.12 12.78
CA LEU A 298 20.45 5.15 11.74
C LEU A 298 21.67 6.05 11.93
N GLY A 299 21.98 6.43 13.17
CA GLY A 299 23.19 7.17 13.50
C GLY A 299 24.47 6.44 13.08
N VAL A 300 24.59 5.16 13.42
CA VAL A 300 25.74 4.32 13.02
C VAL A 300 25.81 4.16 11.49
N ARG A 301 24.68 3.93 10.83
CA ARG A 301 24.62 3.83 9.35
C ARG A 301 25.06 5.13 8.67
N ARG A 302 24.64 6.27 9.22
CA ARG A 302 25.02 7.59 8.71
C ARG A 302 26.51 7.82 8.82
N ILE A 303 27.12 7.55 9.99
CA ILE A 303 28.56 7.66 10.20
C ILE A 303 29.33 6.76 9.22
N LYS A 304 28.91 5.49 9.07
CA LYS A 304 29.53 4.59 8.10
C LYS A 304 29.46 5.12 6.67
N GLY A 305 28.30 5.69 6.27
CA GLY A 305 28.11 6.27 4.93
C GLY A 305 28.99 7.49 4.70
N GLU A 306 29.03 8.44 5.64
CA GLU A 306 29.83 9.67 5.55
C GLU A 306 31.33 9.36 5.52
N MET A 307 31.78 8.33 6.24
CA MET A 307 33.17 7.89 6.29
C MET A 307 33.54 6.83 5.25
N ASN A 308 32.63 6.47 4.32
CA ASN A 308 32.84 5.41 3.33
C ASN A 308 33.27 4.06 3.92
N ILE A 309 32.75 3.72 5.10
CA ILE A 309 33.03 2.44 5.76
C ILE A 309 32.04 1.39 5.24
N PRO A 310 32.49 0.22 4.77
CA PRO A 310 31.61 -0.83 4.31
C PRO A 310 30.54 -1.21 5.37
N PRO A 311 29.26 -1.37 4.99
CA PRO A 311 28.17 -1.67 5.94
C PRO A 311 28.43 -2.89 6.82
N GLY A 312 29.03 -3.95 6.28
CA GLY A 312 29.34 -5.19 7.00
C GLY A 312 30.58 -5.15 7.90
N LYS A 313 31.34 -4.05 7.90
CA LYS A 313 32.53 -3.93 8.78
C LYS A 313 32.08 -3.64 10.22
N PRO A 314 32.38 -4.53 11.20
CA PRO A 314 32.12 -4.24 12.60
C PRO A 314 32.99 -3.08 13.09
N LEU A 315 32.41 -2.22 13.91
CA LEU A 315 33.12 -1.09 14.54
C LEU A 315 32.84 -1.09 16.04
N PRO A 316 33.84 -0.79 16.87
CA PRO A 316 33.57 -0.47 18.25
C PRO A 316 32.77 0.85 18.33
N VAL A 317 31.75 0.87 19.15
CA VAL A 317 30.94 2.07 19.40
C VAL A 317 31.12 2.46 20.87
N LEU A 318 31.51 3.70 21.12
CA LEU A 318 31.53 4.29 22.45
C LEU A 318 30.27 5.14 22.62
N ILE A 319 29.54 4.87 23.69
CA ILE A 319 28.35 5.65 24.06
C ILE A 319 28.68 6.46 25.30
N GLU A 320 28.67 7.77 25.18
CA GLU A 320 28.93 8.70 26.28
C GLU A 320 27.61 9.26 26.81
N HIS A 321 27.54 9.49 28.10
CA HIS A 321 26.39 10.06 28.80
C HIS A 321 25.08 9.24 28.66
N ALA A 322 25.16 7.92 28.46
CA ALA A 322 24.01 7.05 28.43
C ALA A 322 23.27 7.07 29.76
N SER A 323 21.94 7.21 29.70
CA SER A 323 21.07 7.02 30.85
C SER A 323 20.99 5.53 31.23
N PRO A 324 20.55 5.19 32.47
CA PRO A 324 20.27 3.80 32.82
C PRO A 324 19.28 3.11 31.89
N GLN A 325 18.32 3.87 31.32
CA GLN A 325 17.36 3.35 30.35
C GLN A 325 18.02 3.04 29.00
N ASP A 326 18.93 3.91 28.53
CA ASP A 326 19.67 3.66 27.27
C ASP A 326 20.52 2.39 27.39
N LEU A 327 21.15 2.18 28.55
CA LEU A 327 21.95 0.97 28.80
C LEU A 327 21.08 -0.29 28.84
N ALA A 328 19.87 -0.22 29.41
CA ALA A 328 18.94 -1.34 29.42
C ALA A 328 18.43 -1.72 28.02
N TRP A 329 18.36 -0.76 27.10
CA TRP A 329 17.97 -1.02 25.71
C TRP A 329 19.10 -1.52 24.81
N LEU A 330 20.35 -1.51 25.33
CA LEU A 330 21.52 -2.06 24.63
C LEU A 330 21.76 -3.55 24.94
N GLU A 331 21.17 -4.07 26.00
CA GLU A 331 21.21 -5.49 26.41
C GLU A 331 20.20 -6.33 25.63
#